data_287c8401c24f2c1e0b929eb67f45ea11
#
_entry.id   287c8401c24f2c1e0b929eb67f45ea11
#
_cell.length_a   1.000
_cell.length_b   1.000
_cell.length_c   1.000
_cell.angle_alpha   90.00
_cell.angle_beta   90.00
_cell.angle_gamma   90.00
#
_symmetry.space_group_name_H-M   'P 1'
#
loop_
_entity.id
_entity.type
_entity.pdbx_description
1 polymer ?
#
loop_
_entity_poly.entity_id
_entity_poly.type
_entity_poly.pdbx_seq_one_letter_code
_entity_poly.pdbx_strand_id
1 'polypeptide(L)'
;MADKKITQLTDLGDGLASVDLFHIVDDPSGTPINKKITAEDVFNNIPTWIGLNSTSQAITGDGSTSTAIEITNPVTEVNATSAAAPVTLADGANGQVKTIINVSTSGTSAITITPSNLRGGTTVTLNA
;
A
#
# COMPACT_ATOMS: atom_id res chain seq x y z
N MET A 1 15.31 -35.26 13.25
CA MET A 1 14.24 -35.17 12.22
C MET A 1 14.90 -35.61 10.92
N ALA A 2 14.34 -36.57 10.20
CA ALA A 2 14.94 -37.00 8.92
C ALA A 2 14.67 -35.93 7.85
N ASP A 3 15.69 -35.62 7.05
CA ASP A 3 15.55 -34.69 5.93
C ASP A 3 14.58 -35.27 4.90
N LYS A 4 13.55 -34.47 4.56
CA LYS A 4 12.58 -34.82 3.53
C LYS A 4 12.84 -34.02 2.25
N LYS A 5 12.73 -34.66 1.11
CA LYS A 5 12.66 -33.93 -0.17
C LYS A 5 11.37 -33.12 -0.21
N ILE A 6 11.38 -31.97 -0.90
CA ILE A 6 10.20 -31.09 -1.06
C ILE A 6 8.97 -31.90 -1.53
N THR A 7 9.16 -32.85 -2.45
CA THR A 7 8.08 -33.71 -2.97
C THR A 7 7.49 -34.69 -1.95
N GLN A 8 8.09 -34.81 -0.78
CA GLN A 8 7.65 -35.69 0.32
C GLN A 8 7.00 -34.91 1.47
N LEU A 9 6.90 -33.59 1.34
CA LEU A 9 6.20 -32.74 2.30
C LEU A 9 4.69 -32.86 2.07
N THR A 10 3.94 -32.69 3.15
CA THR A 10 2.48 -32.58 3.05
C THR A 10 2.11 -31.26 2.40
N ASP A 11 1.19 -31.29 1.47
CA ASP A 11 0.67 -30.08 0.83
C ASP A 11 0.00 -29.19 1.89
N LEU A 12 0.34 -27.90 1.89
CA LEU A 12 -0.28 -26.89 2.74
C LEU A 12 -1.68 -26.51 2.23
N GLY A 13 -1.95 -26.67 0.92
CA GLY A 13 -3.18 -26.23 0.28
C GLY A 13 -3.30 -24.70 0.31
N ASP A 14 -4.48 -24.21 0.70
CA ASP A 14 -4.82 -22.79 0.84
C ASP A 14 -4.66 -22.25 2.27
N GLY A 15 -4.05 -23.05 3.16
CA GLY A 15 -3.91 -22.75 4.58
C GLY A 15 -2.71 -21.86 4.96
N LEU A 16 -2.15 -21.06 4.03
CA LEU A 16 -1.01 -20.18 4.33
C LEU A 16 -1.37 -19.17 5.43
N ALA A 17 -0.63 -19.23 6.54
CA ALA A 17 -0.76 -18.29 7.65
C ALA A 17 0.32 -17.20 7.60
N SER A 18 0.07 -16.05 8.21
CA SER A 18 1.01 -14.92 8.25
C SER A 18 2.37 -15.26 8.85
N VAL A 19 2.39 -16.21 9.79
CA VAL A 19 3.59 -16.66 10.50
C VAL A 19 4.36 -17.79 9.80
N ASP A 20 3.83 -18.34 8.69
CA ASP A 20 4.51 -19.37 7.93
C ASP A 20 5.80 -18.85 7.32
N LEU A 21 6.78 -19.72 7.16
CA LEU A 21 8.15 -19.35 6.83
C LEU A 21 8.53 -19.78 5.42
N PHE A 22 9.09 -18.84 4.67
CA PHE A 22 9.81 -19.11 3.43
C PHE A 22 11.32 -19.11 3.68
N HIS A 23 12.04 -19.99 3.00
CA HIS A 23 13.49 -19.95 2.93
C HIS A 23 13.91 -19.06 1.77
N ILE A 24 14.86 -18.16 2.03
CA ILE A 24 15.43 -17.27 1.02
C ILE A 24 16.95 -17.31 1.06
N VAL A 25 17.58 -17.01 -0.06
CA VAL A 25 19.01 -16.71 -0.15
C VAL A 25 19.16 -15.20 -0.25
N ASP A 26 19.71 -14.59 0.79
CA ASP A 26 20.01 -13.17 0.83
C ASP A 26 21.36 -12.91 0.17
N ASP A 27 21.49 -11.77 -0.55
CA ASP A 27 22.69 -11.35 -1.30
C ASP A 27 23.26 -12.45 -2.24
N PRO A 28 22.42 -12.96 -3.19
CA PRO A 28 22.85 -14.09 -4.04
C PRO A 28 24.03 -13.77 -4.97
N SER A 29 24.28 -12.49 -5.26
CA SER A 29 25.38 -12.02 -6.09
C SER A 29 26.64 -11.60 -5.31
N GLY A 30 26.54 -11.46 -4.00
CA GLY A 30 27.64 -11.10 -3.12
C GLY A 30 28.10 -12.28 -2.25
N THR A 31 27.80 -12.22 -0.95
CA THR A 31 28.04 -13.32 -0.01
C THR A 31 26.72 -13.99 0.37
N PRO A 32 26.33 -15.07 -0.32
CA PRO A 32 25.03 -15.68 -0.12
C PRO A 32 24.83 -16.20 1.31
N ILE A 33 23.75 -15.80 1.96
CA ILE A 33 23.37 -16.23 3.30
C ILE A 33 21.95 -16.80 3.26
N ASN A 34 21.78 -17.99 3.86
CA ASN A 34 20.45 -18.58 4.01
C ASN A 34 19.69 -17.89 5.15
N LYS A 35 18.54 -17.34 4.84
CA LYS A 35 17.63 -16.69 5.79
C LYS A 35 16.22 -17.24 5.69
N LYS A 36 15.39 -16.90 6.66
CA LYS A 36 13.95 -17.14 6.64
C LYS A 36 13.21 -15.81 6.64
N ILE A 37 12.04 -15.80 6.04
CA ILE A 37 11.13 -14.67 6.04
C ILE A 37 9.72 -15.20 6.28
N THR A 38 8.86 -14.47 6.97
CA THR A 38 7.46 -14.86 7.16
C THR A 38 6.64 -14.58 5.91
N ALA A 39 5.51 -15.27 5.76
CA ALA A 39 4.55 -14.97 4.69
C ALA A 39 4.09 -13.50 4.78
N GLU A 40 3.79 -13.02 5.98
CA GLU A 40 3.42 -11.62 6.22
C GLU A 40 4.48 -10.65 5.71
N ASP A 41 5.75 -10.86 6.04
CA ASP A 41 6.84 -9.99 5.60
C ASP A 41 7.02 -10.03 4.08
N VAL A 42 6.88 -11.20 3.44
CA VAL A 42 6.93 -11.29 1.98
C VAL A 42 5.84 -10.42 1.36
N PHE A 43 4.59 -10.56 1.78
CA PHE A 43 3.48 -9.81 1.23
C PHE A 43 3.52 -8.32 1.56
N ASN A 44 3.98 -7.94 2.75
CA ASN A 44 4.12 -6.55 3.17
C ASN A 44 5.28 -5.82 2.45
N ASN A 45 6.30 -6.55 2.01
CA ASN A 45 7.45 -5.99 1.28
C ASN A 45 7.33 -6.11 -0.24
N ILE A 46 6.29 -6.72 -0.77
CA ILE A 46 5.99 -6.63 -2.20
C ILE A 46 5.64 -5.17 -2.51
N PRO A 47 6.22 -4.58 -3.58
CA PRO A 47 5.94 -3.20 -3.93
C PRO A 47 4.43 -2.91 -3.97
N THR A 48 4.02 -1.82 -3.34
CA THR A 48 2.63 -1.47 -3.00
C THR A 48 1.70 -1.25 -4.20
N TRP A 49 2.24 -1.20 -5.43
CA TRP A 49 1.42 -1.07 -6.63
C TRP A 49 0.50 -2.27 -6.93
N ILE A 50 0.69 -3.41 -6.25
CA ILE A 50 -0.24 -4.55 -6.35
C ILE A 50 -1.26 -4.60 -5.21
N GLY A 51 -1.24 -3.64 -4.29
CA GLY A 51 -2.28 -3.49 -3.26
C GLY A 51 -2.32 -4.59 -2.19
N LEU A 52 -1.20 -5.29 -1.97
CA LEU A 52 -1.12 -6.37 -0.98
C LEU A 52 -0.78 -5.89 0.44
N ASN A 53 -0.40 -4.62 0.62
CA ASN A 53 -0.20 -4.05 1.94
C ASN A 53 -1.56 -3.76 2.60
N SER A 54 -1.80 -4.34 3.76
CA SER A 54 -3.06 -4.21 4.49
C SER A 54 -3.24 -2.87 5.23
N THR A 55 -2.18 -2.08 5.35
CA THR A 55 -2.23 -0.82 6.11
C THR A 55 -2.71 0.32 5.21
N SER A 56 -3.86 0.91 5.52
CA SER A 56 -4.29 2.16 4.90
C SER A 56 -3.65 3.37 5.58
N GLN A 57 -3.41 4.43 4.81
CA GLN A 57 -3.10 5.74 5.37
C GLN A 57 -4.41 6.44 5.71
N ALA A 58 -4.55 6.98 6.92
CA ALA A 58 -5.65 7.85 7.31
C ALA A 58 -5.19 9.30 7.39
N ILE A 59 -5.90 10.19 6.68
CA ILE A 59 -5.64 11.64 6.67
C ILE A 59 -6.89 12.36 7.14
N THR A 60 -6.71 13.36 8.01
CA THR A 60 -7.74 14.33 8.36
C THR A 60 -7.35 15.69 7.78
N GLY A 61 -8.16 16.23 6.87
CA GLY A 61 -7.93 17.52 6.23
C GLY A 61 -8.86 18.59 6.78
N ASP A 62 -8.30 19.71 7.22
CA ASP A 62 -9.02 20.85 7.82
C ASP A 62 -9.34 21.97 6.81
N GLY A 63 -8.93 21.82 5.56
CA GLY A 63 -9.12 22.79 4.48
C GLY A 63 -8.06 23.89 4.41
N SER A 64 -7.17 24.00 5.38
CA SER A 64 -6.15 25.05 5.43
C SER A 64 -4.76 24.58 5.04
N THR A 65 -4.41 23.36 5.38
CA THR A 65 -3.07 22.79 5.16
C THR A 65 -3.14 21.62 4.18
N SER A 66 -2.30 21.65 3.14
CA SER A 66 -2.18 20.53 2.22
C SER A 66 -1.42 19.39 2.87
N THR A 67 -2.04 18.20 2.89
CA THR A 67 -1.42 16.98 3.44
C THR A 67 -1.00 16.04 2.31
N ALA A 68 0.17 15.41 2.44
CA ALA A 68 0.67 14.49 1.45
C ALA A 68 0.01 13.11 1.57
N ILE A 69 -0.46 12.60 0.43
CA ILE A 69 -0.84 11.20 0.28
C ILE A 69 0.43 10.39 0.02
N GLU A 70 0.70 9.42 0.88
CA GLU A 70 1.85 8.53 0.72
C GLU A 70 1.60 7.52 -0.40
N ILE A 71 2.54 7.40 -1.31
CA ILE A 71 2.45 6.45 -2.43
C ILE A 71 2.75 5.01 -2.02
N THR A 72 3.37 4.81 -0.86
CA THR A 72 3.73 3.48 -0.34
C THR A 72 2.54 2.68 0.17
N ASN A 73 1.46 3.34 0.59
CA ASN A 73 0.23 2.69 1.01
C ASN A 73 -0.71 2.52 -0.18
N PRO A 74 -1.29 1.34 -0.42
CA PRO A 74 -2.20 1.12 -1.56
C PRO A 74 -3.52 1.88 -1.41
N VAL A 75 -3.96 2.10 -0.17
CA VAL A 75 -5.21 2.79 0.15
C VAL A 75 -4.93 3.99 1.04
N THR A 76 -5.57 5.12 0.75
CA THR A 76 -5.63 6.29 1.63
C THR A 76 -7.08 6.68 1.86
N GLU A 77 -7.47 6.78 3.10
CA GLU A 77 -8.75 7.30 3.56
C GLU A 77 -8.58 8.76 3.96
N VAL A 78 -9.35 9.64 3.37
CA VAL A 78 -9.30 11.08 3.67
C VAL A 78 -10.62 11.52 4.27
N ASN A 79 -10.57 12.03 5.49
CA ASN A 79 -11.69 12.66 6.17
C ASN A 79 -11.55 14.18 6.10
N ALA A 80 -12.31 14.81 5.23
CA ALA A 80 -12.37 16.27 5.15
C ALA A 80 -13.32 16.81 6.24
N THR A 81 -12.80 17.64 7.12
CA THR A 81 -13.56 18.26 8.21
C THR A 81 -14.08 19.67 7.85
N SER A 82 -13.74 20.16 6.67
CA SER A 82 -14.19 21.44 6.11
C SER A 82 -14.58 21.28 4.63
N ALA A 83 -15.09 22.35 4.02
CA ALA A 83 -15.61 22.36 2.64
C ALA A 83 -14.60 21.95 1.55
N ALA A 84 -13.30 21.98 1.85
CA ALA A 84 -12.25 21.50 0.95
C ALA A 84 -11.07 20.99 1.78
N ALA A 85 -10.62 19.77 1.50
CA ALA A 85 -9.38 19.25 2.06
C ALA A 85 -8.35 19.10 0.94
N PRO A 86 -7.37 20.03 0.84
CA PRO A 86 -6.32 19.91 -0.16
C PRO A 86 -5.34 18.80 0.24
N VAL A 87 -5.06 17.91 -0.69
CA VAL A 87 -4.05 16.85 -0.54
C VAL A 87 -3.14 16.81 -1.76
N THR A 88 -1.89 16.46 -1.57
CA THR A 88 -0.93 16.27 -2.66
C THR A 88 -0.67 14.79 -2.89
N LEU A 89 -0.41 14.43 -4.13
CA LEU A 89 -0.04 13.07 -4.53
C LEU A 89 1.22 13.14 -5.38
N ALA A 90 2.30 12.55 -4.89
CA ALA A 90 3.54 12.42 -5.65
C ALA A 90 3.41 11.41 -6.80
N ASP A 91 4.37 11.43 -7.73
CA ASP A 91 4.41 10.43 -8.80
C ASP A 91 4.63 9.04 -8.24
N GLY A 92 3.88 8.10 -8.76
CA GLY A 92 4.06 6.69 -8.48
C GLY A 92 5.03 6.00 -9.44
N ALA A 93 5.29 4.73 -9.21
CA ALA A 93 6.01 3.87 -10.12
C ALA A 93 5.13 3.42 -11.29
N ASN A 94 5.75 3.01 -12.40
CA ASN A 94 5.02 2.47 -13.54
C ASN A 94 4.18 1.25 -13.12
N GLY A 95 2.89 1.27 -13.41
CA GLY A 95 1.95 0.21 -13.05
C GLY A 95 1.42 0.29 -11.62
N GLN A 96 1.82 1.27 -10.83
CA GLN A 96 1.30 1.47 -9.49
C GLN A 96 -0.17 1.88 -9.51
N VAL A 97 -0.98 1.23 -8.67
CA VAL A 97 -2.39 1.57 -8.45
C VAL A 97 -2.54 2.16 -7.06
N LYS A 98 -3.19 3.29 -6.95
CA LYS A 98 -3.49 3.97 -5.69
C LYS A 98 -4.99 4.16 -5.55
N THR A 99 -5.56 3.71 -4.45
CA THR A 99 -6.97 3.95 -4.11
C THR A 99 -7.06 5.07 -3.09
N ILE A 100 -7.87 6.09 -3.38
CA ILE A 100 -8.12 7.21 -2.47
C ILE A 100 -9.63 7.25 -2.21
N ILE A 101 -10.02 7.22 -0.95
CA ILE A 101 -11.40 7.15 -0.52
C ILE A 101 -11.75 8.40 0.27
N ASN A 102 -12.80 9.10 -0.12
CA ASN A 102 -13.39 10.14 0.72
C ASN A 102 -14.30 9.48 1.76
N VAL A 103 -13.87 9.54 3.03
CA VAL A 103 -14.63 9.00 4.18
C VAL A 103 -15.30 10.11 5.00
N SER A 104 -15.43 11.32 4.42
CA SER A 104 -16.04 12.45 5.10
C SER A 104 -17.52 12.20 5.37
N THR A 105 -17.98 12.53 6.55
CA THR A 105 -19.39 12.35 6.97
C THR A 105 -20.28 13.54 6.65
N SER A 106 -19.70 14.68 6.23
CA SER A 106 -20.43 15.88 5.82
C SER A 106 -20.58 15.90 4.30
N GLY A 107 -21.79 15.97 3.80
CA GLY A 107 -22.11 16.00 2.35
C GLY A 107 -21.59 17.23 1.59
N THR A 108 -20.89 18.16 2.25
CA THR A 108 -20.25 19.33 1.64
C THR A 108 -18.73 19.24 1.62
N SER A 109 -18.16 18.16 2.15
CA SER A 109 -16.72 18.02 2.34
C SER A 109 -16.07 17.35 1.13
N ALA A 110 -15.61 18.14 0.19
CA ALA A 110 -14.85 17.66 -0.96
C ALA A 110 -13.36 17.53 -0.63
N ILE A 111 -12.69 16.60 -1.31
CA ILE A 111 -11.23 16.45 -1.28
C ILE A 111 -10.69 16.94 -2.61
N THR A 112 -9.72 17.86 -2.58
CA THR A 112 -9.02 18.33 -3.76
C THR A 112 -7.62 17.72 -3.80
N ILE A 113 -7.41 16.79 -4.71
CA ILE A 113 -6.13 16.11 -4.91
C ILE A 113 -5.34 16.87 -5.97
N THR A 114 -4.10 17.23 -5.65
CA THR A 114 -3.13 17.84 -6.57
C THR A 114 -2.01 16.84 -6.86
N PRO A 115 -2.13 16.04 -7.94
CA PRO A 115 -1.06 15.15 -8.36
C PRO A 115 0.12 15.93 -8.94
N SER A 116 1.34 15.41 -8.79
CA SER A 116 2.54 16.02 -9.40
C SER A 116 2.48 16.04 -10.92
N ASN A 117 1.92 14.98 -11.54
CA ASN A 117 1.74 14.88 -12.98
C ASN A 117 0.34 14.34 -13.31
N LEU A 118 -0.57 15.21 -13.68
CA LEU A 118 -1.91 14.86 -14.12
C LEU A 118 -2.08 15.19 -15.61
N ARG A 119 -2.43 14.19 -16.43
CA ARG A 119 -2.79 14.45 -17.83
C ARG A 119 -4.15 15.12 -17.90
N GLY A 120 -4.18 16.29 -18.52
CA GLY A 120 -5.42 17.00 -18.84
C GLY A 120 -5.98 17.86 -17.71
N GLY A 121 -5.21 18.14 -16.67
CA GLY A 121 -5.64 19.01 -15.58
C GLY A 121 -4.57 19.23 -14.52
N THR A 122 -4.94 19.92 -13.45
CA THR A 122 -4.05 20.17 -12.30
C THR A 122 -4.56 19.51 -11.01
N THR A 123 -5.85 19.22 -10.92
CA THR A 123 -6.48 18.69 -9.72
C THR A 123 -7.57 17.68 -10.05
N VAL A 124 -7.82 16.77 -9.11
CA VAL A 124 -8.98 15.87 -9.10
C VAL A 124 -9.78 16.15 -7.84
N THR A 125 -11.10 16.29 -7.96
CA THR A 125 -11.99 16.50 -6.81
C THR A 125 -12.82 15.24 -6.55
N LEU A 126 -12.78 14.76 -5.30
CA LEU A 126 -13.67 13.71 -4.81
C LEU A 126 -14.74 14.36 -3.92
N ASN A 127 -15.97 14.32 -4.36
CA ASN A 127 -17.10 14.78 -3.55
C ASN A 127 -17.45 13.77 -2.46
N ALA A 128 -18.09 14.25 -1.39
CA ALA A 128 -18.63 13.38 -0.34
C ALA A 128 -19.90 12.69 -0.79
#